data_813e042a362056222fc82605f3e864dd
#
_entry.id   813e042a362056222fc82605f3e864dd
#
_cell.length_a   1.000
_cell.length_b   1.000
_cell.length_c   1.000
_cell.angle_alpha   90.00
_cell.angle_beta   90.00
_cell.angle_gamma   90.00
#
_symmetry.space_group_name_H-M   'P 1'
#
loop_
_entity.id
_entity.type
_entity.pdbx_description
1 polymer ?
#
loop_
_entity_poly.entity_id
_entity_poly.type
_entity_poly.pdbx_seq_one_letter_code
_entity_poly.pdbx_strand_id
1 'polypeptide(L)'
;MGVVKIPRGLIAFAVVTGASGLLASCTDGTPKGAPRSSASPSVSSSVTAEAGAEGPKESVTKAPDIYGGKVLASVANGKGNQSLPLEGGVGSGELAIAVNCQGKGLIKITLEPVGLSFPQECKAGEVTSTYNEFALKRSRKDASVKVEVPSTVRWSMTIGQ
;
A
#
# COMPACT_ATOMS: atom_id res chain seq x y z
N MET A 1 -40.69 24.73 -17.26
CA MET A 1 -40.95 24.31 -15.88
C MET A 1 -41.37 22.84 -15.93
N GLY A 2 -40.49 21.93 -15.64
CA GLY A 2 -40.73 20.48 -15.64
C GLY A 2 -40.29 19.90 -14.29
N VAL A 3 -41.28 19.48 -13.50
CA VAL A 3 -41.06 18.90 -12.18
C VAL A 3 -40.80 17.41 -12.33
N VAL A 4 -39.59 16.95 -12.00
CA VAL A 4 -39.24 15.54 -11.95
C VAL A 4 -39.63 14.96 -10.60
N LYS A 5 -40.54 14.02 -10.60
CA LYS A 5 -41.09 13.32 -9.44
C LYS A 5 -40.22 12.09 -9.15
N ILE A 6 -39.53 12.06 -7.99
CA ILE A 6 -38.70 10.94 -7.55
C ILE A 6 -39.58 9.95 -6.76
N PRO A 7 -39.59 8.64 -7.09
CA PRO A 7 -40.29 7.64 -6.29
C PRO A 7 -39.48 7.25 -5.06
N ARG A 8 -40.13 7.30 -3.89
CA ARG A 8 -39.59 6.76 -2.63
C ARG A 8 -39.72 5.22 -2.66
N GLY A 9 -38.60 4.54 -2.83
CA GLY A 9 -38.53 3.07 -2.63
C GLY A 9 -38.22 2.76 -1.16
N LEU A 10 -39.12 2.05 -0.52
CA LEU A 10 -38.94 1.43 0.80
C LEU A 10 -37.92 0.28 0.66
N ILE A 11 -36.83 0.33 1.43
CA ILE A 11 -35.92 -0.79 1.60
C ILE A 11 -36.24 -1.45 2.93
N ALA A 12 -36.75 -2.67 2.87
CA ALA A 12 -36.97 -3.52 4.02
C ALA A 12 -35.64 -4.15 4.49
N PHE A 13 -35.31 -3.95 5.76
CA PHE A 13 -34.18 -4.63 6.42
C PHE A 13 -34.63 -6.02 6.87
N ALA A 14 -33.97 -7.04 6.34
CA ALA A 14 -34.07 -8.41 6.87
C ALA A 14 -32.96 -8.61 7.90
N VAL A 15 -33.34 -8.78 9.15
CA VAL A 15 -32.48 -9.20 10.26
C VAL A 15 -32.36 -10.71 10.23
N VAL A 16 -31.16 -11.23 10.03
CA VAL A 16 -30.86 -12.66 10.21
C VAL A 16 -30.05 -12.80 11.51
N THR A 17 -30.73 -13.33 12.52
CA THR A 17 -30.16 -13.83 13.76
C THR A 17 -29.70 -15.28 13.57
N GLY A 18 -28.41 -15.57 13.72
CA GLY A 18 -27.87 -16.93 13.72
C GLY A 18 -27.04 -17.18 14.98
N ALA A 19 -27.52 -18.18 15.76
CA ALA A 19 -27.05 -18.53 17.11
C ALA A 19 -25.85 -19.48 17.12
N SER A 20 -25.02 -19.31 18.17
CA SER A 20 -24.38 -20.32 19.03
C SER A 20 -23.60 -21.50 18.44
N GLY A 21 -22.34 -21.62 18.89
CA GLY A 21 -21.56 -22.86 18.83
C GLY A 21 -20.33 -22.79 19.74
N LEU A 22 -20.52 -23.11 21.04
CA LEU A 22 -19.46 -23.38 22.01
C LEU A 22 -18.94 -24.81 21.77
N LEU A 23 -17.64 -25.00 21.59
CA LEU A 23 -16.95 -26.26 21.87
C LEU A 23 -15.63 -25.98 22.56
N ALA A 24 -15.63 -26.17 23.86
CA ALA A 24 -14.46 -26.35 24.70
C ALA A 24 -13.91 -27.78 24.50
N SER A 25 -12.60 -27.91 24.36
CA SER A 25 -11.91 -29.19 24.58
C SER A 25 -10.56 -28.92 25.22
N CYS A 26 -10.52 -29.11 26.54
CA CYS A 26 -9.30 -29.30 27.32
C CYS A 26 -8.82 -30.73 27.12
N THR A 27 -7.54 -30.94 26.91
CA THR A 27 -6.89 -32.23 27.18
C THR A 27 -5.55 -31.96 27.84
N ASP A 28 -5.54 -32.19 29.17
CA ASP A 28 -4.37 -32.41 29.99
C ASP A 28 -3.64 -33.68 29.53
N GLY A 29 -2.32 -33.64 29.53
CA GLY A 29 -1.51 -34.83 29.29
C GLY A 29 -0.04 -34.59 29.57
N THR A 30 0.31 -34.58 30.88
CA THR A 30 1.70 -34.72 31.30
C THR A 30 2.10 -36.19 31.28
N PRO A 31 3.28 -36.56 30.82
CA PRO A 31 4.12 -37.52 31.51
C PRO A 31 5.54 -37.00 31.80
N LYS A 32 5.88 -37.16 33.03
CA LYS A 32 7.13 -37.09 33.74
C LYS A 32 8.11 -38.13 33.17
N GLY A 33 9.31 -37.71 32.81
CA GLY A 33 10.43 -38.60 32.46
C GLY A 33 11.75 -37.86 32.47
N ALA A 34 12.55 -38.11 33.49
CA ALA A 34 13.87 -37.53 33.73
C ALA A 34 15.00 -38.24 32.91
N PRO A 35 16.30 -37.98 33.13
CA PRO A 35 17.15 -37.25 32.18
C PRO A 35 18.16 -38.20 31.50
N ARG A 36 18.57 -37.91 30.29
CA ARG A 36 19.81 -38.48 29.70
C ARG A 36 20.65 -37.35 29.10
N SER A 37 21.74 -37.09 29.80
CA SER A 37 22.90 -36.41 29.24
C SER A 37 23.38 -37.15 27.98
N SER A 38 23.55 -36.44 26.92
CA SER A 38 24.42 -36.85 25.79
C SER A 38 25.01 -35.60 25.16
N ALA A 39 26.31 -35.65 25.09
CA ALA A 39 27.22 -34.61 24.67
C ALA A 39 26.87 -34.02 23.29
N SER A 40 26.94 -32.72 23.24
CA SER A 40 26.93 -31.86 22.06
C SER A 40 28.28 -31.92 21.34
N PRO A 41 28.34 -32.05 20.04
CA PRO A 41 29.41 -31.44 19.29
C PRO A 41 29.00 -30.02 18.93
N SER A 42 29.74 -29.09 19.51
CA SER A 42 29.71 -27.67 19.14
C SER A 42 30.25 -27.52 17.73
N VAL A 43 29.37 -27.43 16.75
CA VAL A 43 29.70 -26.90 15.41
C VAL A 43 29.51 -25.40 15.47
N SER A 44 30.62 -24.70 15.71
CA SER A 44 30.74 -23.28 15.53
C SER A 44 30.64 -23.00 14.03
N SER A 45 29.42 -22.85 13.53
CA SER A 45 29.18 -22.24 12.24
C SER A 45 29.31 -20.75 12.42
N SER A 46 30.50 -20.24 12.20
CA SER A 46 30.71 -18.81 11.90
C SER A 46 29.96 -18.50 10.60
N VAL A 47 28.71 -18.10 10.75
CA VAL A 47 27.99 -17.41 9.70
C VAL A 47 28.67 -16.04 9.58
N THR A 48 29.59 -15.92 8.63
CA THR A 48 30.01 -14.64 8.11
C THR A 48 28.73 -14.01 7.55
N ALA A 49 28.17 -13.05 8.29
CA ALA A 49 27.14 -12.19 7.75
C ALA A 49 27.83 -11.41 6.62
N GLU A 50 27.65 -11.88 5.39
CA GLU A 50 27.84 -11.03 4.24
C GLU A 50 26.95 -9.80 4.49
N ALA A 51 27.59 -8.66 4.67
CA ALA A 51 26.93 -7.36 4.66
C ALA A 51 26.16 -7.31 3.34
N GLY A 52 24.87 -7.62 3.39
CA GLY A 52 23.99 -7.52 2.26
C GLY A 52 24.16 -6.13 1.68
N ALA A 53 24.44 -6.05 0.40
CA ALA A 53 24.50 -4.79 -0.32
C ALA A 53 23.23 -4.01 0.04
N GLU A 54 23.39 -2.94 0.83
CA GLU A 54 22.29 -2.04 1.11
C GLU A 54 21.80 -1.53 -0.25
N GLY A 55 20.61 -1.97 -0.65
CA GLY A 55 19.93 -1.40 -1.80
C GLY A 55 19.84 0.12 -1.66
N PRO A 56 19.64 0.88 -2.74
CA PRO A 56 19.57 2.32 -2.67
C PRO A 56 18.53 2.72 -1.62
N LYS A 57 18.96 3.48 -0.60
CA LYS A 57 18.07 3.95 0.47
C LYS A 57 16.94 4.75 -0.16
N GLU A 58 15.71 4.38 0.14
CA GLU A 58 14.52 5.11 -0.28
C GLU A 58 14.62 6.59 0.13
N SER A 59 14.22 7.48 -0.76
CA SER A 59 14.37 8.92 -0.58
C SER A 59 13.18 9.68 -1.12
N VAL A 60 12.85 10.79 -0.47
CA VAL A 60 11.86 11.74 -1.00
C VAL A 60 12.47 12.76 -1.97
N THR A 61 13.80 12.83 -2.06
CA THR A 61 14.52 13.75 -2.97
C THR A 61 14.81 13.15 -4.34
N LYS A 62 14.63 11.84 -4.48
CA LYS A 62 14.67 11.09 -5.74
C LYS A 62 13.34 10.39 -5.93
N ALA A 63 12.82 10.37 -7.16
CA ALA A 63 11.64 9.59 -7.47
C ALA A 63 11.96 8.08 -7.35
N PRO A 64 11.06 7.28 -6.76
CA PRO A 64 11.24 5.84 -6.65
C PRO A 64 11.25 5.18 -8.02
N ASP A 65 11.96 4.08 -8.13
CA ASP A 65 11.97 3.28 -9.34
C ASP A 65 10.71 2.41 -9.43
N ILE A 66 10.25 2.10 -10.64
CA ILE A 66 9.19 1.14 -10.91
C ILE A 66 9.75 -0.07 -11.66
N TYR A 67 9.14 -1.23 -11.47
CA TYR A 67 9.57 -2.47 -12.11
C TYR A 67 8.91 -2.63 -13.49
N GLY A 68 9.63 -2.24 -14.54
CA GLY A 68 9.16 -2.34 -15.91
C GLY A 68 8.16 -1.25 -16.31
N GLY A 69 7.70 -1.32 -17.57
CA GLY A 69 6.73 -0.38 -18.10
C GLY A 69 7.33 0.99 -18.49
N LYS A 70 6.45 1.84 -19.04
CA LYS A 70 6.76 3.22 -19.39
C LYS A 70 6.39 4.15 -18.23
N VAL A 71 7.31 5.04 -17.84
CA VAL A 71 6.98 6.09 -16.86
C VAL A 71 6.00 7.08 -17.50
N LEU A 72 4.85 7.28 -16.85
CA LEU A 72 3.80 8.23 -17.25
C LEU A 72 3.93 9.56 -16.52
N ALA A 73 4.37 9.53 -15.26
CA ALA A 73 4.69 10.72 -14.49
C ALA A 73 5.70 10.38 -13.39
N SER A 74 6.53 11.36 -13.03
CA SER A 74 7.51 11.21 -11.97
C SER A 74 7.73 12.54 -11.27
N VAL A 75 7.76 12.52 -9.93
CA VAL A 75 8.00 13.69 -9.08
C VAL A 75 9.03 13.34 -8.02
N ALA A 76 10.05 14.18 -7.91
CA ALA A 76 11.00 14.15 -6.81
C ALA A 76 10.79 15.40 -5.93
N ASN A 77 10.96 15.26 -4.61
CA ASN A 77 10.94 16.36 -3.67
C ASN A 77 9.60 17.16 -3.66
N GLY A 78 8.48 16.46 -3.85
CA GLY A 78 7.15 17.04 -3.82
C GLY A 78 6.78 17.62 -2.46
N LYS A 79 5.97 18.68 -2.46
CA LYS A 79 5.44 19.35 -1.27
C LYS A 79 4.00 19.76 -1.51
N GLY A 80 3.18 19.62 -0.46
CA GLY A 80 1.78 20.01 -0.52
C GLY A 80 0.98 19.21 -1.57
N ASN A 81 -0.24 19.64 -1.80
CA ASN A 81 -1.16 19.02 -2.75
C ASN A 81 -0.71 19.29 -4.18
N GLN A 82 -0.81 18.26 -5.03
CA GLN A 82 -0.50 18.39 -6.46
C GLN A 82 -1.47 17.54 -7.28
N SER A 83 -1.66 17.92 -8.54
CA SER A 83 -2.33 17.10 -9.55
C SER A 83 -1.33 16.87 -10.69
N LEU A 84 -1.07 15.59 -10.99
CA LEU A 84 -0.08 15.15 -11.97
C LEU A 84 -0.83 14.59 -13.18
N PRO A 85 -0.89 15.31 -14.30
CA PRO A 85 -1.44 14.74 -15.54
C PRO A 85 -0.56 13.58 -15.99
N LEU A 86 -1.18 12.49 -16.45
CA LEU A 86 -0.47 11.35 -16.99
C LEU A 86 -0.37 11.50 -18.51
N GLU A 87 0.85 11.64 -19.02
CA GLU A 87 1.09 11.87 -20.44
C GLU A 87 0.59 10.70 -21.30
N GLY A 88 -0.38 11.00 -22.18
CA GLY A 88 -1.06 9.99 -22.98
C GLY A 88 -2.16 9.22 -22.24
N GLY A 89 -2.44 9.58 -20.99
CA GLY A 89 -3.42 8.90 -20.15
C GLY A 89 -2.94 7.56 -19.62
N VAL A 90 -3.87 6.67 -19.26
CA VAL A 90 -3.60 5.29 -18.83
C VAL A 90 -4.28 4.29 -19.78
N GLY A 91 -3.59 3.22 -20.10
CA GLY A 91 -4.11 2.08 -20.85
C GLY A 91 -4.97 1.16 -19.99
N SER A 92 -5.50 0.10 -20.60
CA SER A 92 -5.93 -1.09 -19.86
C SER A 92 -4.69 -1.93 -19.52
N GLY A 93 -4.71 -2.63 -18.39
CA GLY A 93 -3.58 -3.43 -17.93
C GLY A 93 -3.10 -2.97 -16.56
N GLU A 94 -1.89 -3.35 -16.21
CA GLU A 94 -1.31 -3.03 -14.90
C GLU A 94 -0.76 -1.62 -14.88
N LEU A 95 -1.12 -0.87 -13.84
CA LEU A 95 -0.58 0.45 -13.52
C LEU A 95 0.16 0.35 -12.20
N ALA A 96 1.43 0.73 -12.19
CA ALA A 96 2.25 0.79 -11.00
C ALA A 96 2.32 2.23 -10.45
N ILE A 97 2.19 2.39 -9.15
CA ILE A 97 2.38 3.66 -8.43
C ILE A 97 3.31 3.41 -7.26
N ALA A 98 4.54 3.92 -7.35
CA ALA A 98 5.52 3.89 -6.29
C ALA A 98 5.56 5.25 -5.60
N VAL A 99 5.48 5.27 -4.25
CA VAL A 99 5.43 6.50 -3.44
C VAL A 99 6.37 6.40 -2.27
N ASN A 100 7.20 7.42 -2.11
CA ASN A 100 7.98 7.63 -0.89
C ASN A 100 7.49 8.89 -0.20
N CYS A 101 7.32 8.84 1.11
CA CYS A 101 6.99 10.03 1.89
C CYS A 101 7.74 10.07 3.22
N GLN A 102 7.96 11.30 3.71
CA GLN A 102 8.62 11.59 4.97
C GLN A 102 7.98 12.80 5.64
N GLY A 103 7.80 12.77 6.94
CA GLY A 103 7.13 13.80 7.72
C GLY A 103 5.94 13.22 8.46
N LYS A 104 5.33 13.97 9.38
CA LYS A 104 4.20 13.48 10.16
C LYS A 104 2.88 13.77 9.45
N GLY A 105 2.19 12.73 9.01
CA GLY A 105 0.86 12.88 8.42
C GLY A 105 0.47 11.74 7.50
N LEU A 106 -0.63 11.94 6.80
CA LEU A 106 -1.18 11.00 5.82
C LEU A 106 -1.10 11.63 4.43
N ILE A 107 -0.51 10.92 3.47
CA ILE A 107 -0.62 11.24 2.05
C ILE A 107 -1.73 10.40 1.45
N LYS A 108 -2.63 11.03 0.70
CA LYS A 108 -3.69 10.35 -0.05
C LYS A 108 -3.45 10.53 -1.53
N ILE A 109 -3.42 9.42 -2.23
CA ILE A 109 -3.22 9.35 -3.68
C ILE A 109 -4.54 8.92 -4.33
N THR A 110 -4.99 9.66 -5.36
CA THR A 110 -6.23 9.35 -6.10
C THR A 110 -5.95 9.38 -7.59
N LEU A 111 -6.25 8.28 -8.28
CA LEU A 111 -6.22 8.21 -9.74
C LEU A 111 -7.58 8.63 -10.31
N GLU A 112 -7.61 9.75 -11.02
CA GLU A 112 -8.80 10.28 -11.67
C GLU A 112 -8.77 10.04 -13.19
N PRO A 113 -9.90 9.81 -13.86
CA PRO A 113 -11.28 9.70 -13.34
C PRO A 113 -11.66 8.27 -12.91
N VAL A 114 -10.67 7.41 -12.64
CA VAL A 114 -10.92 6.00 -12.25
C VAL A 114 -11.56 5.92 -10.86
N GLY A 115 -11.26 6.89 -9.99
CA GLY A 115 -11.76 6.94 -8.62
C GLY A 115 -11.02 5.99 -7.66
N LEU A 116 -9.90 5.42 -8.10
CA LEU A 116 -9.05 4.58 -7.26
C LEU A 116 -8.26 5.46 -6.31
N SER A 117 -8.33 5.17 -5.02
CA SER A 117 -7.64 5.97 -4.00
C SER A 117 -7.05 5.09 -2.90
N PHE A 118 -5.87 5.46 -2.42
CA PHE A 118 -5.26 4.82 -1.27
C PHE A 118 -4.53 5.84 -0.38
N PRO A 119 -4.55 5.65 0.94
CA PRO A 119 -3.78 6.42 1.89
C PRO A 119 -2.44 5.74 2.19
N GLN A 120 -1.43 6.53 2.57
CA GLN A 120 -0.18 6.06 3.14
C GLN A 120 0.19 6.93 4.33
N GLU A 121 0.56 6.30 5.45
CA GLU A 121 1.07 7.01 6.62
C GLU A 121 2.55 7.37 6.40
N CYS A 122 2.88 8.64 6.66
CA CYS A 122 4.24 9.15 6.58
C CYS A 122 4.74 9.43 8.00
N LYS A 123 5.98 9.05 8.28
CA LYS A 123 6.57 9.17 9.62
C LYS A 123 7.67 10.23 9.64
N ALA A 124 7.77 10.94 10.76
CA ALA A 124 8.84 11.89 10.97
C ALA A 124 10.18 11.14 11.16
N GLY A 125 11.24 11.61 10.46
CA GLY A 125 12.58 11.07 10.62
C GLY A 125 12.91 9.85 9.76
N GLU A 126 11.92 9.19 9.16
CA GLU A 126 12.14 8.05 8.25
C GLU A 126 11.36 8.22 6.94
N VAL A 127 11.83 7.58 5.89
CA VAL A 127 11.11 7.48 4.62
C VAL A 127 10.21 6.25 4.66
N THR A 128 8.92 6.46 4.45
CA THR A 128 7.94 5.38 4.28
C THR A 128 7.70 5.18 2.79
N SER A 129 7.82 3.95 2.31
CA SER A 129 7.71 3.60 0.90
C SER A 129 6.53 2.65 0.66
N THR A 130 5.84 2.83 -0.45
CA THR A 130 4.76 1.97 -0.89
C THR A 130 4.85 1.76 -2.40
N TYR A 131 4.66 0.52 -2.82
CA TYR A 131 4.53 0.14 -4.22
C TYR A 131 3.18 -0.55 -4.42
N ASN A 132 2.34 0.02 -5.28
CA ASN A 132 1.00 -0.50 -5.55
C ASN A 132 0.84 -0.78 -7.04
N GLU A 133 0.23 -1.91 -7.37
CA GLU A 133 -0.15 -2.29 -8.73
C GLU A 133 -1.67 -2.42 -8.82
N PHE A 134 -2.21 -1.89 -9.91
CA PHE A 134 -3.66 -1.84 -10.14
C PHE A 134 -3.99 -2.34 -11.55
N ALA A 135 -4.81 -3.36 -11.64
CA ALA A 135 -5.31 -3.84 -12.91
C ALA A 135 -6.45 -2.93 -13.43
N LEU A 136 -6.16 -2.10 -14.41
CA LEU A 136 -7.13 -1.22 -15.05
C LEU A 136 -7.89 -1.95 -16.16
N LYS A 137 -9.21 -1.99 -16.05
CA LYS A 137 -10.07 -2.66 -17.05
C LYS A 137 -10.27 -1.85 -18.33
N ARG A 138 -10.06 -0.55 -18.29
CA ARG A 138 -10.32 0.37 -19.40
C ARG A 138 -9.28 1.49 -19.43
N SER A 139 -8.90 1.91 -20.64
CA SER A 139 -8.06 3.08 -20.86
C SER A 139 -8.79 4.39 -20.53
N ARG A 140 -8.03 5.42 -20.13
CA ARG A 140 -8.49 6.77 -19.84
C ARG A 140 -7.48 7.77 -20.41
N LYS A 141 -7.89 8.58 -21.37
CA LYS A 141 -7.01 9.57 -22.03
C LYS A 141 -6.70 10.76 -21.13
N ASP A 142 -7.66 11.16 -20.28
CA ASP A 142 -7.56 12.33 -19.41
C ASP A 142 -7.26 11.91 -17.97
N ALA A 143 -6.36 10.94 -17.79
CA ALA A 143 -6.00 10.46 -16.47
C ALA A 143 -5.03 11.42 -15.79
N SER A 144 -5.22 11.60 -14.48
CA SER A 144 -4.31 12.32 -13.60
C SER A 144 -4.23 11.65 -12.23
N VAL A 145 -3.13 11.88 -11.53
CA VAL A 145 -3.00 11.48 -10.13
C VAL A 145 -3.04 12.72 -9.25
N LYS A 146 -4.04 12.76 -8.38
CA LYS A 146 -4.16 13.80 -7.34
C LYS A 146 -3.48 13.34 -6.07
N VAL A 147 -2.63 14.20 -5.53
CA VAL A 147 -1.93 14.01 -4.26
C VAL A 147 -2.46 15.03 -3.26
N GLU A 148 -2.94 14.55 -2.13
CA GLU A 148 -3.42 15.36 -1.00
C GLU A 148 -2.56 15.04 0.22
N VAL A 149 -1.89 16.06 0.78
CA VAL A 149 -0.90 15.84 1.83
C VAL A 149 -0.70 17.07 2.70
N PRO A 150 -0.50 16.93 4.02
CA PRO A 150 -0.15 18.05 4.89
C PRO A 150 1.17 18.72 4.48
N SER A 151 1.31 20.00 4.76
CA SER A 151 2.53 20.78 4.46
C SER A 151 3.78 20.28 5.19
N THR A 152 3.60 19.51 6.27
CA THR A 152 4.68 18.88 7.06
C THR A 152 5.31 17.66 6.38
N VAL A 153 4.69 17.16 5.30
CA VAL A 153 5.14 15.96 4.58
C VAL A 153 5.83 16.35 3.28
N ARG A 154 6.95 15.70 3.02
CA ARG A 154 7.64 15.69 1.70
C ARG A 154 7.43 14.33 1.06
N TRP A 155 7.37 14.28 -0.25
CA TRP A 155 7.10 13.06 -0.97
C TRP A 155 7.80 13.00 -2.33
N SER A 156 7.92 11.80 -2.84
CA SER A 156 8.30 11.54 -4.24
C SER A 156 7.43 10.39 -4.77
N MET A 157 7.24 10.35 -6.07
CA MET A 157 6.35 9.39 -6.71
C MET A 157 6.81 9.08 -8.13
N THR A 158 6.61 7.84 -8.55
CA THR A 158 6.68 7.43 -9.96
C THR A 158 5.44 6.62 -10.30
N ILE A 159 4.87 6.91 -11.46
CA ILE A 159 3.70 6.24 -12.02
C ILE A 159 4.10 5.69 -13.37
N GLY A 160 3.80 4.41 -13.62
CA GLY A 160 4.14 3.77 -14.88
C GLY A 160 3.22 2.61 -15.27
N GLN A 161 3.25 2.28 -16.54
CA GLN A 161 2.43 1.24 -17.14
C GLN A 161 3.15 0.56 -18.31
#